data_a2bf4daaec6c41fc9f78ae5e06f6c424
#
_entry.id   a2bf4daaec6c41fc9f78ae5e06f6c424
#
_cell.length_a   1.000
_cell.length_b   1.000
_cell.length_c   1.000
_cell.angle_alpha   90.00
_cell.angle_beta   90.00
_cell.angle_gamma   90.00
#
_symmetry.space_group_name_H-M   'P 1'
#
loop_
_entity.id
_entity.type
_entity.pdbx_description
1 polymer ?
#
loop_
_entity_poly.entity_id
_entity_poly.type
_entity_poly.pdbx_seq_one_letter_code
_entity_poly.pdbx_strand_id
1 'polypeptide(L)'
;MTRILGIGECMVEMAPTDVAGTYKMGFAGDTMNTAWYLRRLLGTDHQVDYFSAVGTDSASDQMLDFLEGAGIGTDHIARSANRTVGLYMIQLNEGERSFSYWRGQSAARTLAQDDTLLENALMGADVAFFSGITVAILPKGDRDRFLA
;
A
#
# COMPACT_ATOMS: atom_id res chain seq x y z
N MET A 1 23.11 8.23 -1.50
CA MET A 1 21.87 7.82 -0.80
C MET A 1 21.15 6.82 -1.69
N THR A 2 20.93 5.62 -1.22
CA THR A 2 20.19 4.60 -1.98
C THR A 2 18.70 4.82 -1.80
N ARG A 3 17.95 4.91 -2.91
CA ARG A 3 16.51 5.08 -2.92
C ARG A 3 15.82 3.76 -3.27
N ILE A 4 14.95 3.31 -2.38
CA ILE A 4 14.19 2.05 -2.51
C ILE A 4 12.72 2.40 -2.64
N LEU A 5 12.06 1.90 -3.68
CA LEU A 5 10.64 2.14 -3.97
C LEU A 5 9.85 0.85 -3.81
N GLY A 6 8.93 0.83 -2.87
CA GLY A 6 7.92 -0.22 -2.77
C GLY A 6 6.69 0.10 -3.60
N ILE A 7 6.15 -0.85 -4.34
CA ILE A 7 4.99 -0.65 -5.22
C ILE A 7 3.90 -1.66 -4.88
N GLY A 8 2.72 -1.19 -4.54
CA GLY A 8 1.60 -2.09 -4.28
C GLY A 8 0.43 -1.43 -3.54
N GLU A 9 -0.36 -2.26 -2.88
CA GLU A 9 -1.52 -1.82 -2.12
C GLU A 9 -1.27 -1.89 -0.62
N CYS A 10 -1.54 -0.77 0.05
CA CYS A 10 -1.74 -0.71 1.48
C CYS A 10 -3.25 -0.63 1.77
N MET A 11 -3.72 -1.42 2.71
CA MET A 11 -5.14 -1.49 3.08
C MET A 11 -5.35 -1.10 4.54
N VAL A 12 -6.56 -0.65 4.86
CA VAL A 12 -7.03 -0.62 6.24
C VAL A 12 -7.15 -2.05 6.75
N GLU A 13 -6.53 -2.32 7.89
CA GLU A 13 -6.64 -3.59 8.60
C GLU A 13 -7.54 -3.42 9.82
N MET A 14 -8.58 -4.24 9.91
CA MET A 14 -9.44 -4.34 11.10
C MET A 14 -9.11 -5.63 11.84
N ALA A 15 -8.33 -5.51 12.92
CA ALA A 15 -7.92 -6.63 13.76
C ALA A 15 -8.85 -6.76 14.97
N PRO A 16 -9.38 -7.95 15.29
CA PRO A 16 -10.25 -8.13 16.45
C PRO A 16 -9.49 -7.86 17.74
N THR A 17 -10.19 -7.35 18.73
CA THR A 17 -9.69 -7.18 20.11
C THR A 17 -10.24 -8.28 21.01
N ASP A 18 -9.86 -8.28 22.28
CA ASP A 18 -10.37 -9.22 23.29
C ASP A 18 -11.87 -9.00 23.61
N VAL A 19 -12.43 -7.86 23.21
CA VAL A 19 -13.85 -7.55 23.40
C VAL A 19 -14.61 -7.88 22.12
N ALA A 20 -15.58 -8.79 22.23
CA ALA A 20 -16.40 -9.20 21.09
C ALA A 20 -17.03 -8.00 20.36
N GLY A 21 -16.96 -8.01 19.03
CA GLY A 21 -17.51 -6.95 18.19
C GLY A 21 -16.67 -5.67 18.11
N THR A 22 -15.50 -5.64 18.73
CA THR A 22 -14.57 -4.50 18.67
C THR A 22 -13.31 -4.83 17.88
N TYR A 23 -12.81 -3.83 17.13
CA TYR A 23 -11.66 -3.98 16.25
C TYR A 23 -10.70 -2.81 16.46
N LYS A 24 -9.41 -3.11 16.35
CA LYS A 24 -8.36 -2.10 16.22
C LYS A 24 -8.10 -1.87 14.74
N MET A 25 -8.18 -0.61 14.33
CA MET A 25 -7.81 -0.20 12.98
C MET A 25 -6.30 0.00 12.87
N GLY A 26 -5.73 -0.52 11.81
CA GLY A 26 -4.34 -0.33 11.42
C GLY A 26 -4.21 -0.29 9.90
N PHE A 27 -2.99 -0.32 9.41
CA PHE A 27 -2.67 -0.34 7.99
C PHE A 27 -1.68 -1.46 7.70
N ALA A 28 -1.91 -2.22 6.64
CA ALA A 28 -1.05 -3.33 6.26
C ALA A 28 -1.20 -3.66 4.77
N GLY A 29 -0.20 -4.34 4.25
CA GLY A 29 -0.11 -4.84 2.89
C GLY A 29 1.27 -5.46 2.71
N ASP A 30 1.43 -6.44 1.84
CA ASP A 30 2.67 -7.20 1.72
C ASP A 30 3.86 -6.32 1.32
N THR A 31 3.72 -5.48 0.30
CA THR A 31 4.77 -4.56 -0.13
C THR A 31 4.96 -3.40 0.84
N MET A 32 3.88 -2.91 1.46
CA MET A 32 3.97 -1.86 2.48
C MET A 32 4.65 -2.39 3.75
N ASN A 33 4.32 -3.58 4.20
CA ASN A 33 5.00 -4.20 5.34
C ASN A 33 6.51 -4.34 5.08
N THR A 34 6.88 -4.72 3.85
CA THR A 34 8.29 -4.78 3.44
C THR A 34 8.94 -3.40 3.51
N ALA A 35 8.32 -2.36 2.97
CA ALA A 35 8.83 -0.98 3.04
C ALA A 35 8.99 -0.51 4.51
N TRP A 36 8.03 -0.84 5.36
CA TRP A 36 8.03 -0.47 6.77
C TRP A 36 9.20 -1.11 7.54
N TYR A 37 9.46 -2.41 7.29
CA TYR A 37 10.62 -3.08 7.90
C TYR A 37 11.95 -2.60 7.31
N LEU A 38 12.02 -2.37 6.00
CA LEU A 38 13.20 -1.79 5.37
C LEU A 38 13.56 -0.45 6.00
N ARG A 39 12.58 0.44 6.19
CA ARG A 39 12.82 1.74 6.83
C ARG A 39 13.38 1.61 8.25
N ARG A 40 12.99 0.58 9.00
CA ARG A 40 13.48 0.35 10.37
C ARG A 40 14.85 -0.30 10.43
N LEU A 41 15.19 -1.12 9.44
CA LEU A 41 16.45 -1.87 9.40
C LEU A 41 17.59 -1.09 8.74
N LEU A 42 17.26 -0.17 7.83
CA LEU A 42 18.22 0.60 7.08
C LEU A 42 18.57 1.92 7.79
N GLY A 43 19.81 2.36 7.62
CA GLY A 43 20.27 3.65 8.13
C GLY A 43 19.70 4.85 7.38
N THR A 44 20.07 6.05 7.83
CA THR A 44 19.61 7.33 7.25
C THR A 44 20.21 7.64 5.88
N ASP A 45 21.16 6.86 5.42
CA ASP A 45 21.76 6.90 4.09
C ASP A 45 20.89 6.19 3.03
N HIS A 46 19.75 5.62 3.45
CA HIS A 46 18.76 5.00 2.59
C HIS A 46 17.43 5.74 2.67
N GLN A 47 16.82 5.98 1.53
CA GLN A 47 15.45 6.50 1.41
C GLN A 47 14.52 5.34 1.04
N VAL A 48 13.39 5.24 1.72
CA VAL A 48 12.34 4.26 1.42
C VAL A 48 11.08 5.02 1.07
N ASP A 49 10.62 4.86 -0.16
CA ASP A 49 9.39 5.46 -0.68
C ASP A 49 8.36 4.38 -0.99
N TYR A 50 7.11 4.80 -1.07
CA TYR A 50 6.01 3.92 -1.45
C TYR A 50 5.22 4.51 -2.60
N PHE A 51 4.96 3.69 -3.63
CA PHE A 51 4.13 4.02 -4.78
C PHE A 51 2.82 3.23 -4.73
N SER A 52 1.72 3.95 -4.73
CA SER A 52 0.37 3.39 -4.67
C SER A 52 -0.65 4.43 -5.16
N ALA A 53 -1.92 4.15 -4.97
CA ALA A 53 -2.98 5.14 -5.08
C ALA A 53 -3.93 4.99 -3.88
N VAL A 54 -4.37 6.13 -3.36
CA VAL A 54 -5.32 6.25 -2.25
C VAL A 54 -6.45 7.21 -2.64
N GLY A 55 -7.47 7.31 -1.82
CA GLY A 55 -8.55 8.28 -2.03
C GLY A 55 -8.22 9.67 -1.49
N THR A 56 -9.27 10.50 -1.38
CA THR A 56 -9.22 11.85 -0.78
C THR A 56 -10.03 11.92 0.51
N ASP A 57 -10.40 10.78 1.03
CA ASP A 57 -11.16 10.62 2.27
C ASP A 57 -10.24 10.50 3.50
N SER A 58 -10.85 10.55 4.69
CA SER A 58 -10.15 10.52 5.97
C SER A 58 -9.33 9.24 6.18
N ALA A 59 -9.80 8.09 5.72
CA ALA A 59 -9.04 6.84 5.87
C ALA A 59 -7.76 6.87 5.01
N SER A 60 -7.85 7.45 3.81
CA SER A 60 -6.70 7.67 2.94
C SER A 60 -5.69 8.64 3.55
N ASP A 61 -6.17 9.74 4.15
CA ASP A 61 -5.30 10.71 4.84
C ASP A 61 -4.58 10.07 6.03
N GLN A 62 -5.29 9.30 6.85
CA GLN A 62 -4.70 8.57 7.97
C GLN A 62 -3.64 7.54 7.53
N MET A 63 -3.84 6.91 6.37
CA MET A 63 -2.86 5.99 5.80
C MET A 63 -1.57 6.73 5.38
N LEU A 64 -1.69 7.90 4.76
CA LEU A 64 -0.53 8.73 4.41
C LEU A 64 0.21 9.18 5.67
N ASP A 65 -0.51 9.68 6.69
CA ASP A 65 0.07 10.07 7.97
C ASP A 65 0.82 8.89 8.63
N PHE A 66 0.27 7.68 8.55
CA PHE A 66 0.91 6.47 9.06
C PHE A 66 2.23 6.16 8.35
N LEU A 67 2.26 6.24 7.02
CA LEU A 67 3.46 5.99 6.23
C LEU A 67 4.52 7.05 6.50
N GLU A 68 4.16 8.32 6.50
CA GLU A 68 5.05 9.46 6.78
C GLU A 68 5.60 9.37 8.21
N GLY A 69 4.75 9.05 9.19
CA GLY A 69 5.15 8.83 10.57
C GLY A 69 6.13 7.67 10.75
N ALA A 70 6.11 6.71 9.84
CA ALA A 70 7.10 5.62 9.78
C ALA A 70 8.39 6.00 9.04
N GLY A 71 8.46 7.21 8.45
CA GLY A 71 9.60 7.67 7.65
C GLY A 71 9.63 7.10 6.23
N ILE A 72 8.47 6.71 5.70
CA ILE A 72 8.29 6.23 4.32
C ILE A 72 7.79 7.41 3.48
N GLY A 73 8.47 7.69 2.37
CA GLY A 73 8.09 8.77 1.46
C GLY A 73 6.79 8.47 0.72
N THR A 74 5.90 9.47 0.64
CA THR A 74 4.55 9.37 0.06
C THR A 74 4.35 10.23 -1.18
N ASP A 75 5.36 10.96 -1.63
CA ASP A 75 5.31 11.93 -2.75
C ASP A 75 4.82 11.32 -4.07
N HIS A 76 4.95 10.00 -4.21
CA HIS A 76 4.56 9.25 -5.41
C HIS A 76 3.22 8.50 -5.24
N ILE A 77 2.46 8.78 -4.19
CA ILE A 77 1.14 8.17 -3.99
C ILE A 77 0.06 9.04 -4.65
N ALA A 78 -0.60 8.48 -5.66
CA ALA A 78 -1.67 9.16 -6.37
C ALA A 78 -2.94 9.28 -5.50
N ARG A 79 -3.71 10.36 -5.70
CA ARG A 79 -4.99 10.61 -5.02
C ARG A 79 -6.16 10.43 -6.00
N SER A 80 -7.04 9.50 -5.72
CA SER A 80 -8.24 9.25 -6.53
C SER A 80 -9.42 10.02 -5.98
N ALA A 81 -10.12 10.77 -6.84
CA ALA A 81 -11.30 11.53 -6.45
C ALA A 81 -12.55 10.67 -6.20
N ASN A 82 -12.57 9.44 -6.72
CA ASN A 82 -13.77 8.59 -6.74
C ASN A 82 -13.54 7.17 -6.18
N ARG A 83 -12.37 6.91 -5.60
CA ARG A 83 -12.05 5.63 -4.96
C ARG A 83 -11.39 5.89 -3.61
N THR A 84 -11.54 4.95 -2.69
CA THR A 84 -10.85 4.96 -1.40
C THR A 84 -9.88 3.79 -1.31
N VAL A 85 -9.20 3.67 -0.17
CA VAL A 85 -8.31 2.55 0.13
C VAL A 85 -9.10 1.25 0.33
N GLY A 86 -8.47 0.13 0.03
CA GLY A 86 -9.03 -1.18 0.35
C GLY A 86 -9.05 -1.42 1.86
N LEU A 87 -9.92 -2.32 2.28
CA LEU A 87 -10.06 -2.74 3.67
C LEU A 87 -10.11 -4.26 3.75
N TYR A 88 -9.51 -4.82 4.77
CA TYR A 88 -9.77 -6.20 5.16
C TYR A 88 -10.00 -6.32 6.66
N MET A 89 -10.78 -7.32 7.02
CA MET A 89 -11.12 -7.64 8.39
C MET A 89 -10.59 -9.04 8.72
N ILE A 90 -9.90 -9.14 9.84
CA ILE A 90 -9.42 -10.40 10.38
C ILE A 90 -10.49 -10.96 11.32
N GLN A 91 -10.83 -12.22 11.15
CA GLN A 91 -11.67 -12.96 12.07
C GLN A 91 -10.87 -14.12 12.65
N LEU A 92 -11.03 -14.35 13.95
CA LEU A 92 -10.43 -15.47 14.64
C LEU A 92 -11.53 -16.49 14.94
N ASN A 93 -11.34 -17.73 14.48
CA ASN A 93 -12.23 -18.83 14.76
C ASN A 93 -11.40 -20.02 15.26
N GLU A 94 -11.54 -20.35 16.53
CA GLU A 94 -10.79 -21.44 17.19
C GLU A 94 -9.25 -21.34 16.99
N GLY A 95 -8.71 -20.11 16.96
CA GLY A 95 -7.30 -19.83 16.75
C GLY A 95 -6.88 -19.76 15.28
N GLU A 96 -7.75 -20.08 14.35
CA GLU A 96 -7.51 -19.90 12.92
C GLU A 96 -7.95 -18.52 12.44
N ARG A 97 -7.15 -17.91 11.56
CA ARG A 97 -7.45 -16.62 10.95
C ARG A 97 -8.19 -16.81 9.65
N SER A 98 -9.30 -16.09 9.49
CA SER A 98 -9.97 -15.87 8.22
C SER A 98 -10.02 -14.40 7.89
N PHE A 99 -10.19 -14.07 6.61
CA PHE A 99 -10.13 -12.69 6.11
C PHE A 99 -11.34 -12.40 5.25
N SER A 100 -11.93 -11.23 5.48
CA SER A 100 -12.94 -10.65 4.59
C SER A 100 -12.37 -9.40 3.95
N TYR A 101 -12.56 -9.23 2.63
CA TYR A 101 -11.93 -8.15 1.87
C TYR A 101 -12.96 -7.24 1.22
N TRP A 102 -12.72 -5.94 1.31
CA TRP A 102 -13.40 -4.89 0.56
C TRP A 102 -12.36 -4.09 -0.23
N ARG A 103 -11.90 -4.67 -1.32
CA ARG A 103 -10.81 -4.10 -2.14
C ARG A 103 -11.09 -4.11 -3.65
N GLY A 104 -12.24 -4.60 -4.08
CA GLY A 104 -12.57 -4.72 -5.50
C GLY A 104 -12.61 -3.37 -6.23
N GLN A 105 -12.82 -2.28 -5.51
CA GLN A 105 -12.86 -0.90 -6.00
C GLN A 105 -11.79 -0.01 -5.35
N SER A 106 -10.74 -0.59 -4.76
CA SER A 106 -9.69 0.19 -4.10
C SER A 106 -8.95 1.09 -5.09
N ALA A 107 -8.52 2.24 -4.61
CA ALA A 107 -7.74 3.20 -5.41
C ALA A 107 -6.42 2.56 -5.92
N ALA A 108 -5.78 1.70 -5.14
CA ALA A 108 -4.53 1.04 -5.52
C ALA A 108 -4.64 0.23 -6.82
N ARG A 109 -5.84 -0.24 -7.19
CA ARG A 109 -6.06 -0.93 -8.46
C ARG A 109 -5.83 -0.03 -9.69
N THR A 110 -5.74 1.29 -9.49
CA THR A 110 -5.48 2.29 -10.52
C THR A 110 -4.05 2.79 -10.55
N LEU A 111 -3.16 2.25 -9.72
CA LEU A 111 -1.80 2.78 -9.57
C LEU A 111 -0.97 2.81 -10.85
N ALA A 112 -1.27 1.94 -11.83
CA ALA A 112 -0.58 1.88 -13.12
C ALA A 112 -1.39 2.47 -14.28
N GLN A 113 -2.41 3.30 -14.01
CA GLN A 113 -3.20 3.94 -15.07
C GLN A 113 -2.51 5.17 -15.68
N ASP A 114 -1.67 5.83 -14.92
CA ASP A 114 -0.90 7.00 -15.35
C ASP A 114 0.58 6.61 -15.49
N ASP A 115 1.02 6.44 -16.74
CA ASP A 115 2.40 6.04 -17.04
C ASP A 115 3.40 7.10 -16.58
N THR A 116 3.04 8.39 -16.65
CA THR A 116 3.91 9.50 -16.21
C THR A 116 4.16 9.45 -14.70
N LEU A 117 3.14 9.15 -13.91
CA LEU A 117 3.31 9.01 -12.46
C LEU A 117 4.20 7.81 -12.11
N LEU A 118 4.02 6.69 -12.79
CA LEU A 118 4.82 5.49 -12.59
C LEU A 118 6.29 5.74 -12.99
N GLU A 119 6.52 6.32 -14.17
CA GLU A 119 7.87 6.67 -14.63
C GLU A 119 8.57 7.63 -13.68
N ASN A 120 7.87 8.68 -13.22
CA ASN A 120 8.41 9.63 -12.25
C ASN A 120 8.75 8.97 -10.92
N ALA A 121 7.94 8.02 -10.46
CA ALA A 121 8.20 7.28 -9.24
C ALA A 121 9.44 6.38 -9.37
N LEU A 122 9.61 5.74 -10.53
CA LEU A 122 10.76 4.88 -10.82
C LEU A 122 12.04 5.67 -11.07
N MET A 123 11.92 6.91 -11.56
CA MET A 123 13.08 7.75 -11.86
C MET A 123 13.90 8.02 -10.60
N GLY A 124 15.17 7.64 -10.63
CA GLY A 124 16.08 7.79 -9.50
C GLY A 124 15.91 6.75 -8.39
N ALA A 125 15.07 5.73 -8.56
CA ALA A 125 15.06 4.58 -7.67
C ALA A 125 16.21 3.63 -8.03
N ASP A 126 17.03 3.28 -7.04
CA ASP A 126 18.09 2.28 -7.21
C ASP A 126 17.53 0.86 -7.14
N VAL A 127 16.45 0.69 -6.37
CA VAL A 127 15.73 -0.58 -6.22
C VAL A 127 14.24 -0.30 -6.25
N ALA A 128 13.50 -1.03 -7.07
CA ALA A 128 12.04 -1.08 -7.03
C ALA A 128 11.59 -2.52 -6.75
N PHE A 129 10.64 -2.69 -5.85
CA PHE A 129 10.08 -4.00 -5.57
C PHE A 129 8.54 -3.97 -5.56
N PHE A 130 7.97 -5.06 -6.02
CA PHE A 130 6.53 -5.31 -6.02
C PHE A 130 6.28 -6.81 -5.80
N SER A 131 5.04 -7.18 -5.56
CA SER A 131 4.66 -8.58 -5.34
C SER A 131 3.74 -9.10 -6.44
N GLY A 132 3.47 -10.41 -6.41
CA GLY A 132 2.44 -11.00 -7.25
C GLY A 132 1.05 -10.40 -7.01
N ILE A 133 0.76 -9.93 -5.79
CA ILE A 133 -0.49 -9.24 -5.46
C ILE A 133 -0.54 -7.89 -6.18
N THR A 134 0.55 -7.14 -6.22
CA THR A 134 0.63 -5.87 -6.99
C THR A 134 0.17 -6.08 -8.43
N VAL A 135 0.68 -7.12 -9.07
CA VAL A 135 0.31 -7.46 -10.46
C VAL A 135 -1.14 -7.96 -10.55
N ALA A 136 -1.57 -8.76 -9.59
CA ALA A 136 -2.89 -9.39 -9.60
C ALA A 136 -4.05 -8.39 -9.45
N ILE A 137 -3.85 -7.29 -8.72
CA ILE A 137 -4.90 -6.27 -8.53
C ILE A 137 -5.11 -5.36 -9.74
N LEU A 138 -4.14 -5.30 -10.65
CA LEU A 138 -4.20 -4.42 -11.82
C LEU A 138 -5.16 -4.98 -12.89
N PRO A 139 -5.93 -4.12 -13.56
CA PRO A 139 -6.60 -4.48 -14.80
C PRO A 139 -5.61 -5.00 -15.84
N LYS A 140 -6.04 -5.88 -16.75
CA LYS A 140 -5.13 -6.55 -17.69
C LYS A 140 -4.27 -5.59 -18.52
N GLY A 141 -4.85 -4.54 -19.08
CA GLY A 141 -4.11 -3.55 -19.89
C GLY A 141 -3.08 -2.79 -19.08
N ASP A 142 -3.41 -2.42 -17.84
CA ASP A 142 -2.50 -1.73 -16.93
C ASP A 142 -1.36 -2.65 -16.46
N ARG A 143 -1.67 -3.93 -16.25
CA ARG A 143 -0.68 -4.96 -15.91
C ARG A 143 0.36 -5.14 -17.01
N ASP A 144 -0.09 -5.21 -18.26
CA ASP A 144 0.80 -5.40 -19.41
C ASP A 144 1.76 -4.19 -19.54
N ARG A 145 1.28 -2.97 -19.30
CA ARG A 145 2.12 -1.76 -19.30
C ARG A 145 3.06 -1.70 -18.10
N PHE A 146 2.56 -2.04 -16.92
CA PHE A 146 3.37 -2.04 -15.69
C PHE A 146 4.58 -2.97 -15.79
N LEU A 147 4.44 -4.09 -16.49
CA LEU A 147 5.51 -5.10 -16.63
C LEU A 147 6.40 -4.86 -17.86
N ALA A 148 6.06 -3.94 -18.74
CA ALA A 148 6.86 -3.60 -19.90
C ALA A 148 8.07 -2.75 -19.55
#